data_585f82e82938982e7bd8d0de5f091e09
#
_entry.id   585f82e82938982e7bd8d0de5f091e09
#
_cell.length_a   1.000
_cell.length_b   1.000
_cell.length_c   1.000
_cell.angle_alpha   90.00
_cell.angle_beta   90.00
_cell.angle_gamma   90.00
#
_symmetry.space_group_name_H-M   'P 1'
#
loop_
_entity.id
_entity.type
_entity.pdbx_description
1 polymer ?
#
loop_
_entity_poly.entity_id
_entity_poly.type
_entity_poly.pdbx_seq_one_letter_code
_entity_poly.pdbx_strand_id
1 'polypeptide(L)'
;MVMNGLFRRQGAVWRMRHRAWFRALVGASILQVSLALAACGSATSARSVSPGFTGYVWQVVAISHGGKVTSIPARLQVALRFSPGGQFGANDSINFHSGTYRVAGSGFTTSALSSTLVGYAGHDPAVLLAISAIGSFGNGVQATVDLTADRLVVGVGSYTLTCQRRGPQADVPTPAGTGG
;
A
#
# COMPACT_ATOMS: atom_id res chain seq x y z
N MET A 1 52.37 -23.81 3.17
CA MET A 1 52.39 -23.56 1.71
C MET A 1 51.51 -22.36 1.42
N VAL A 2 52.16 -21.23 1.18
CA VAL A 2 51.56 -19.88 1.09
C VAL A 2 51.22 -19.63 -0.38
N MET A 3 50.03 -19.16 -0.69
CA MET A 3 49.75 -18.49 -1.95
C MET A 3 48.86 -17.26 -1.73
N ASN A 4 49.53 -16.10 -1.76
CA ASN A 4 48.97 -14.77 -1.88
C ASN A 4 48.38 -14.58 -3.27
N GLY A 5 47.14 -14.14 -3.37
CA GLY A 5 46.50 -13.66 -4.61
C GLY A 5 46.09 -12.20 -4.46
N LEU A 6 46.91 -11.30 -4.96
CA LEU A 6 46.62 -9.87 -5.12
C LEU A 6 45.47 -9.67 -6.10
N PHE A 7 44.40 -9.00 -5.68
CA PHE A 7 43.45 -8.42 -6.63
C PHE A 7 43.65 -6.91 -6.75
N ARG A 8 44.13 -6.56 -7.94
CA ARG A 8 44.40 -5.20 -8.44
C ARG A 8 43.13 -4.37 -8.48
N ARG A 9 43.19 -3.19 -7.85
CA ARG A 9 42.27 -2.06 -8.05
C ARG A 9 42.48 -1.48 -9.45
N GLN A 10 41.43 -1.41 -10.24
CA GLN A 10 41.38 -0.53 -11.41
C GLN A 10 40.37 0.58 -11.15
N GLY A 11 40.89 1.77 -10.88
CA GLY A 11 40.14 3.00 -10.84
C GLY A 11 39.87 3.50 -12.26
N ALA A 12 38.63 3.67 -12.62
CA ALA A 12 38.20 4.37 -13.81
C ALA A 12 37.89 5.83 -13.45
N VAL A 13 38.78 6.71 -13.83
CA VAL A 13 38.65 8.17 -13.75
C VAL A 13 37.77 8.62 -14.92
N TRP A 14 36.54 9.05 -14.65
CA TRP A 14 35.72 9.73 -15.64
C TRP A 14 36.03 11.21 -15.66
N ARG A 15 36.72 11.66 -16.71
CA ARG A 15 37.00 13.07 -16.99
C ARG A 15 35.72 13.78 -17.47
N MET A 16 35.26 14.73 -16.70
CA MET A 16 34.30 15.74 -17.13
C MET A 16 34.92 16.62 -18.22
N ARG A 17 34.32 16.63 -19.38
CA ARG A 17 34.63 17.62 -20.44
C ARG A 17 33.51 18.67 -20.41
N HIS A 18 33.78 19.79 -19.75
CA HIS A 18 33.05 21.05 -19.93
C HIS A 18 33.26 21.56 -21.33
N ARG A 19 32.23 21.77 -22.09
CA ARG A 19 32.25 22.65 -23.26
C ARG A 19 31.23 23.77 -23.02
N ALA A 20 31.81 24.91 -22.67
CA ALA A 20 31.14 26.21 -22.70
C ALA A 20 30.81 26.58 -24.15
N TRP A 21 29.58 26.97 -24.39
CA TRP A 21 29.23 27.73 -25.58
C TRP A 21 28.48 29.00 -25.14
N PHE A 22 29.27 30.07 -25.01
CA PHE A 22 28.79 31.44 -25.01
C PHE A 22 28.50 31.84 -26.45
N ARG A 23 27.33 32.40 -26.74
CA ARG A 23 27.12 33.48 -27.71
C ARG A 23 25.69 33.98 -27.54
N ALA A 24 25.65 35.10 -27.00
CA ALA A 24 24.93 36.34 -27.15
C ALA A 24 24.10 36.47 -28.44
N LEU A 25 22.85 36.89 -28.31
CA LEU A 25 22.18 37.78 -29.26
C LEU A 25 21.11 38.62 -28.53
N VAL A 26 21.30 39.91 -28.75
CA VAL A 26 20.57 41.10 -28.35
C VAL A 26 19.21 41.18 -29.06
N GLY A 27 18.18 41.69 -28.37
CA GLY A 27 17.19 42.57 -28.97
C GLY A 27 15.84 41.96 -29.28
N ALA A 28 14.83 42.39 -28.53
CA ALA A 28 13.63 43.10 -29.01
C ALA A 28 12.59 43.19 -27.88
N SER A 29 12.45 44.39 -27.36
CA SER A 29 11.35 44.78 -26.45
C SER A 29 10.03 44.71 -27.22
N ILE A 30 9.17 43.76 -26.84
CA ILE A 30 7.75 43.79 -27.23
C ILE A 30 6.95 43.91 -25.95
N LEU A 31 6.39 45.10 -25.78
CA LEU A 31 5.43 45.47 -24.75
C LEU A 31 4.14 44.64 -24.98
N GLN A 32 3.99 43.49 -24.33
CA GLN A 32 2.74 42.76 -24.33
C GLN A 32 1.95 43.15 -23.07
N VAL A 33 0.91 43.92 -23.31
CA VAL A 33 -0.18 44.17 -22.36
C VAL A 33 -0.90 42.83 -22.13
N SER A 34 -0.57 42.17 -21.08
CA SER A 34 -1.26 40.95 -20.65
C SER A 34 -2.59 41.33 -20.01
N LEU A 35 -3.67 41.18 -20.75
CA LEU A 35 -5.04 41.20 -20.26
C LEU A 35 -5.18 39.96 -19.33
N ALA A 36 -5.10 40.19 -18.02
CA ALA A 36 -5.39 39.17 -17.01
C ALA A 36 -6.89 38.87 -17.02
N LEU A 37 -7.33 37.92 -17.83
CA LEU A 37 -8.60 37.24 -17.61
C LEU A 37 -8.47 36.43 -16.35
N ALA A 38 -9.06 36.91 -15.26
CA ALA A 38 -9.32 36.13 -14.08
C ALA A 38 -10.30 34.99 -14.43
N ALA A 39 -9.79 33.90 -14.94
CA ALA A 39 -10.53 32.65 -15.01
C ALA A 39 -10.74 32.16 -13.57
N CYS A 40 -11.90 32.46 -12.99
CA CYS A 40 -12.41 31.70 -11.85
C CYS A 40 -12.55 30.25 -12.29
N GLY A 41 -11.46 29.52 -12.25
CA GLY A 41 -11.46 28.08 -12.37
C GLY A 41 -12.22 27.53 -11.19
N SER A 42 -13.51 27.20 -11.36
CA SER A 42 -14.23 26.33 -10.45
C SER A 42 -13.39 25.07 -10.31
N ALA A 43 -12.71 24.95 -9.18
CA ALA A 43 -12.03 23.71 -8.81
C ALA A 43 -13.13 22.64 -8.73
N THR A 44 -13.35 21.96 -9.84
CA THR A 44 -14.15 20.75 -9.86
C THR A 44 -13.43 19.79 -8.93
N SER A 45 -13.92 19.68 -7.70
CA SER A 45 -13.45 18.68 -6.76
C SER A 45 -13.58 17.34 -7.45
N ALA A 46 -12.46 16.80 -7.93
CA ALA A 46 -12.42 15.46 -8.48
C ALA A 46 -13.02 14.55 -7.41
N ARG A 47 -14.23 14.08 -7.62
CA ARG A 47 -14.88 13.10 -6.76
C ARG A 47 -13.95 11.91 -6.75
N SER A 48 -13.26 11.70 -5.65
CA SER A 48 -12.42 10.51 -5.45
C SER A 48 -13.37 9.31 -5.52
N VAL A 49 -13.37 8.63 -6.67
CA VAL A 49 -14.12 7.37 -6.80
C VAL A 49 -13.45 6.39 -5.84
N SER A 50 -14.16 6.06 -4.77
CA SER A 50 -13.68 5.05 -3.83
C SER A 50 -13.47 3.73 -4.57
N PRO A 51 -12.32 3.07 -4.39
CA PRO A 51 -12.10 1.76 -5.01
C PRO A 51 -13.21 0.80 -4.63
N GLY A 52 -13.64 -0.05 -5.56
CA GLY A 52 -14.76 -0.97 -5.35
C GLY A 52 -14.60 -1.95 -4.19
N PHE A 53 -13.40 -2.06 -3.62
CA PHE A 53 -13.14 -2.90 -2.44
C PHE A 53 -13.34 -2.17 -1.09
N THR A 54 -13.64 -0.86 -1.09
CA THR A 54 -13.81 -0.08 0.14
C THR A 54 -15.22 -0.18 0.72
N GLY A 55 -15.35 0.06 2.02
CA GLY A 55 -16.64 0.04 2.72
C GLY A 55 -17.15 -1.37 3.06
N TYR A 56 -16.33 -2.39 2.87
CA TYR A 56 -16.69 -3.78 3.14
C TYR A 56 -15.72 -4.47 4.09
N VAL A 57 -16.22 -5.52 4.74
CA VAL A 57 -15.39 -6.51 5.44
C VAL A 57 -15.11 -7.66 4.47
N TRP A 58 -13.85 -7.95 4.26
CA TRP A 58 -13.33 -8.99 3.39
C TRP A 58 -12.80 -10.14 4.23
N GLN A 59 -13.59 -11.21 4.35
CA GLN A 59 -13.18 -12.43 5.07
C GLN A 59 -12.17 -13.20 4.24
N VAL A 60 -10.98 -13.44 4.77
CA VAL A 60 -9.99 -14.31 4.13
C VAL A 60 -10.47 -15.76 4.22
N VAL A 61 -10.63 -16.41 3.08
CA VAL A 61 -11.09 -17.81 2.98
C VAL A 61 -9.98 -18.76 2.55
N ALA A 62 -8.92 -18.24 1.94
CA ALA A 62 -7.74 -19.02 1.61
C ALA A 62 -6.50 -18.12 1.53
N ILE A 63 -5.35 -18.70 1.83
CA ILE A 63 -4.03 -18.06 1.66
C ILE A 63 -3.14 -19.00 0.84
N SER A 64 -2.53 -18.45 -0.20
CA SER A 64 -1.51 -19.14 -1.01
C SER A 64 -0.14 -18.62 -0.64
N HIS A 65 0.81 -19.54 -0.43
CA HIS A 65 2.22 -19.25 -0.18
C HIS A 65 3.08 -20.38 -0.76
N GLY A 66 4.13 -20.06 -1.52
CA GLY A 66 5.03 -21.05 -2.12
C GLY A 66 4.32 -22.07 -3.02
N GLY A 67 3.25 -21.65 -3.75
CA GLY A 67 2.46 -22.53 -4.60
C GLY A 67 1.43 -23.41 -3.88
N LYS A 68 1.43 -23.42 -2.54
CA LYS A 68 0.46 -24.17 -1.73
C LYS A 68 -0.69 -23.27 -1.32
N VAL A 69 -1.92 -23.72 -1.53
CA VAL A 69 -3.15 -23.06 -1.08
C VAL A 69 -3.64 -23.71 0.21
N THR A 70 -3.89 -22.91 1.23
CA THR A 70 -4.43 -23.34 2.51
C THR A 70 -5.77 -22.64 2.76
N SER A 71 -6.83 -23.42 3.02
CA SER A 71 -8.13 -22.87 3.39
C SER A 71 -8.08 -22.30 4.81
N ILE A 72 -8.69 -21.13 5.00
CA ILE A 72 -8.79 -20.45 6.28
C ILE A 72 -10.23 -20.62 6.80
N PRO A 73 -10.44 -21.38 7.86
CA PRO A 73 -11.76 -21.58 8.44
C PRO A 73 -12.37 -20.27 8.94
N ALA A 74 -13.68 -20.08 8.71
CA ALA A 74 -14.38 -18.84 9.08
C ALA A 74 -14.31 -18.53 10.60
N ARG A 75 -14.20 -19.54 11.46
CA ARG A 75 -14.03 -19.39 12.92
C ARG A 75 -12.80 -18.58 13.30
N LEU A 76 -11.76 -18.55 12.45
CA LEU A 76 -10.53 -17.81 12.70
C LEU A 76 -10.70 -16.30 12.49
N GLN A 77 -11.79 -15.87 11.86
CA GLN A 77 -12.14 -14.46 11.64
C GLN A 77 -11.04 -13.62 10.98
N VAL A 78 -10.17 -14.26 10.19
CA VAL A 78 -9.12 -13.55 9.44
C VAL A 78 -9.79 -12.64 8.40
N ALA A 79 -9.52 -11.34 8.44
CA ALA A 79 -10.24 -10.38 7.61
C ALA A 79 -9.42 -9.14 7.29
N LEU A 80 -9.76 -8.48 6.17
CA LEU A 80 -9.28 -7.16 5.78
C LEU A 80 -10.45 -6.17 5.76
N ARG A 81 -10.17 -4.91 6.08
CA ARG A 81 -11.12 -3.80 6.05
C ARG A 81 -10.47 -2.58 5.40
N PHE A 82 -11.22 -1.92 4.54
CA PHE A 82 -10.79 -0.72 3.84
C PHE A 82 -11.91 0.32 3.95
N SER A 83 -11.73 1.34 4.78
CA SER A 83 -12.71 2.41 4.91
C SER A 83 -12.59 3.41 3.76
N PRO A 84 -13.67 4.05 3.32
CA PRO A 84 -13.62 5.08 2.29
C PRO A 84 -12.70 6.25 2.63
N GLY A 85 -12.45 6.51 3.92
CA GLY A 85 -11.53 7.54 4.43
C GLY A 85 -10.05 7.13 4.44
N GLY A 86 -9.67 6.00 3.77
CA GLY A 86 -8.27 5.57 3.69
C GLY A 86 -7.76 4.83 4.93
N GLN A 87 -8.65 4.40 5.85
CA GLN A 87 -8.26 3.58 6.99
C GLN A 87 -8.16 2.11 6.58
N PHE A 88 -7.07 1.48 6.96
CA PHE A 88 -6.80 0.05 6.80
C PHE A 88 -6.95 -0.67 8.14
N GLY A 89 -7.59 -1.83 8.11
CA GLY A 89 -7.66 -2.73 9.25
C GLY A 89 -7.49 -4.16 8.80
N ALA A 90 -6.83 -4.99 9.61
CA ALA A 90 -6.74 -6.42 9.39
C ALA A 90 -6.79 -7.18 10.71
N ASN A 91 -7.27 -8.43 10.65
CA ASN A 91 -7.28 -9.36 11.77
C ASN A 91 -6.63 -10.65 11.30
N ASP A 92 -5.61 -11.12 12.01
CA ASP A 92 -4.87 -12.35 11.71
C ASP A 92 -5.35 -13.57 12.52
N SER A 93 -6.50 -13.46 13.19
CA SER A 93 -7.07 -14.39 14.18
C SER A 93 -6.60 -14.17 15.63
N ILE A 94 -5.43 -13.58 15.84
CA ILE A 94 -4.83 -13.35 17.17
C ILE A 94 -4.68 -11.85 17.41
N ASN A 95 -4.17 -11.13 16.42
CA ASN A 95 -3.87 -9.72 16.50
C ASN A 95 -4.77 -8.91 15.57
N PHE A 96 -5.02 -7.68 15.99
CA PHE A 96 -5.64 -6.66 15.18
C PHE A 96 -4.56 -5.68 14.68
N HIS A 97 -4.59 -5.41 13.39
CA HIS A 97 -3.71 -4.44 12.73
C HIS A 97 -4.52 -3.26 12.25
N SER A 98 -4.02 -2.06 12.43
CA SER A 98 -4.66 -0.83 11.96
C SER A 98 -3.63 0.13 11.37
N GLY A 99 -4.08 0.98 10.45
CA GLY A 99 -3.23 1.97 9.80
C GLY A 99 -4.00 2.69 8.71
N THR A 100 -3.27 3.19 7.73
CA THR A 100 -3.85 3.85 6.56
C THR A 100 -3.46 3.13 5.29
N TYR A 101 -4.25 3.31 4.23
CA TYR A 101 -3.90 2.86 2.89
C TYR A 101 -4.10 3.98 1.87
N ARG A 102 -3.33 3.91 0.80
CA ARG A 102 -3.47 4.75 -0.38
C ARG A 102 -3.50 3.88 -1.63
N VAL A 103 -4.46 4.12 -2.50
CA VAL A 103 -4.52 3.41 -3.79
C VAL A 103 -3.32 3.78 -4.65
N ALA A 104 -2.68 2.78 -5.24
CA ALA A 104 -1.49 2.92 -6.06
C ALA A 104 -1.51 1.87 -7.18
N GLY A 105 -1.57 2.30 -8.42
CA GLY A 105 -1.67 1.41 -9.57
C GLY A 105 -2.88 0.48 -9.49
N SER A 106 -2.65 -0.82 -9.66
CA SER A 106 -3.66 -1.88 -9.54
C SER A 106 -3.86 -2.39 -8.11
N GLY A 107 -3.45 -1.62 -7.09
CA GLY A 107 -3.50 -2.06 -5.70
C GLY A 107 -3.48 -0.89 -4.72
N PHE A 108 -2.80 -1.08 -3.61
CA PHE A 108 -2.66 -0.07 -2.57
C PHE A 108 -1.32 -0.20 -1.84
N THR A 109 -0.94 0.88 -1.16
CA THR A 109 0.20 0.90 -0.24
C THR A 109 -0.31 1.17 1.17
N THR A 110 0.21 0.46 2.15
CA THR A 110 -0.11 0.66 3.57
C THR A 110 0.92 1.55 4.27
N SER A 111 0.48 2.30 5.28
CA SER A 111 1.33 3.16 6.11
C SER A 111 0.75 3.36 7.50
N ALA A 112 1.58 3.88 8.41
CA ALA A 112 1.22 4.11 9.81
C ALA A 112 0.63 2.87 10.50
N LEU A 113 1.15 1.68 10.15
CA LEU A 113 0.65 0.43 10.69
C LEU A 113 1.06 0.26 12.16
N SER A 114 0.09 -0.13 12.95
CA SER A 114 0.23 -0.59 14.33
C SER A 114 -0.47 -1.93 14.50
N SER A 115 -0.03 -2.72 15.47
CA SER A 115 -0.59 -4.04 15.75
C SER A 115 -0.66 -4.27 17.25
N THR A 116 -1.68 -4.99 17.70
CA THR A 116 -1.60 -5.66 19.00
C THR A 116 -0.52 -6.73 18.94
N LEU A 117 0.16 -6.97 20.06
CA LEU A 117 1.28 -7.93 20.12
C LEU A 117 0.93 -9.07 21.08
N VAL A 118 -0.12 -9.80 20.74
CA VAL A 118 -0.48 -11.04 21.47
C VAL A 118 0.31 -12.19 20.87
N GLY A 119 1.11 -12.87 21.70
CA GLY A 119 1.85 -14.05 21.28
C GLY A 119 0.90 -15.24 21.06
N TYR A 120 1.16 -16.01 20.02
CA TYR A 120 0.43 -17.26 19.77
C TYR A 120 1.31 -18.46 20.10
N ALA A 121 0.97 -19.17 21.18
CA ALA A 121 1.68 -20.39 21.62
C ALA A 121 1.11 -21.68 20.99
N GLY A 122 0.07 -21.58 20.15
CA GLY A 122 -0.53 -22.72 19.47
C GLY A 122 0.24 -23.17 18.22
N HIS A 123 -0.22 -24.28 17.64
CA HIS A 123 0.42 -24.94 16.49
C HIS A 123 -0.54 -25.10 15.30
N ASP A 124 -1.70 -24.43 15.30
CA ASP A 124 -2.61 -24.48 14.14
C ASP A 124 -1.93 -23.83 12.93
N PRO A 125 -1.65 -24.59 11.86
CA PRO A 125 -0.92 -24.08 10.70
C PRO A 125 -1.68 -22.98 9.96
N ALA A 126 -3.02 -22.97 10.03
CA ALA A 126 -3.82 -21.92 9.40
C ALA A 126 -3.70 -20.59 10.17
N VAL A 127 -3.61 -20.63 11.49
CA VAL A 127 -3.35 -19.45 12.34
C VAL A 127 -1.96 -18.91 12.09
N LEU A 128 -0.92 -19.76 12.12
CA LEU A 128 0.46 -19.34 11.85
C LEU A 128 0.62 -18.73 10.47
N LEU A 129 -0.04 -19.31 9.46
CA LEU A 129 -0.04 -18.79 8.10
C LEU A 129 -0.75 -17.42 8.02
N ALA A 130 -1.88 -17.25 8.71
CA ALA A 130 -2.62 -15.99 8.76
C ALA A 130 -1.79 -14.88 9.42
N ILE A 131 -1.14 -15.15 10.55
CA ILE A 131 -0.23 -14.21 11.23
C ILE A 131 0.88 -13.77 10.27
N SER A 132 1.52 -14.73 9.58
CA SER A 132 2.62 -14.42 8.65
C SER A 132 2.15 -13.60 7.44
N ALA A 133 1.00 -13.95 6.85
CA ALA A 133 0.45 -13.28 5.68
C ALA A 133 -0.02 -11.85 6.00
N ILE A 134 -0.76 -11.67 7.12
CA ILE A 134 -1.21 -10.34 7.55
C ILE A 134 -0.01 -9.51 8.03
N GLY A 135 0.95 -10.10 8.72
CA GLY A 135 2.19 -9.44 9.12
C GLY A 135 3.06 -8.97 7.95
N SER A 136 2.81 -9.47 6.73
CA SER A 136 3.51 -9.00 5.52
C SER A 136 3.05 -7.62 5.04
N PHE A 137 1.91 -7.12 5.51
CA PHE A 137 1.56 -5.72 5.34
C PHE A 137 2.48 -4.88 6.23
N GLY A 138 3.24 -3.97 5.64
CA GLY A 138 4.21 -3.11 6.33
C GLY A 138 4.10 -1.67 5.86
N ASN A 139 4.80 -0.76 6.52
CA ASN A 139 4.85 0.63 6.09
C ASN A 139 5.55 0.74 4.72
N GLY A 140 4.87 1.32 3.74
CA GLY A 140 5.38 1.45 2.39
C GLY A 140 5.27 0.17 1.54
N VAL A 141 4.74 -0.93 2.08
CA VAL A 141 4.55 -2.16 1.32
C VAL A 141 3.39 -1.99 0.34
N GLN A 142 3.65 -2.31 -0.91
CA GLN A 142 2.65 -2.32 -1.96
C GLN A 142 1.99 -3.70 -2.05
N ALA A 143 0.66 -3.70 -2.05
CA ALA A 143 -0.16 -4.86 -2.32
C ALA A 143 -0.86 -4.71 -3.68
N THR A 144 -1.04 -5.82 -4.39
CA THR A 144 -1.85 -5.89 -5.62
C THR A 144 -3.28 -6.28 -5.28
N VAL A 145 -4.23 -5.86 -6.11
CA VAL A 145 -5.66 -6.16 -5.93
C VAL A 145 -6.26 -6.63 -7.24
N ASP A 146 -6.96 -7.76 -7.18
CA ASP A 146 -7.89 -8.20 -8.21
C ASP A 146 -9.28 -8.35 -7.57
N LEU A 147 -10.27 -7.61 -8.09
CA LEU A 147 -11.62 -7.52 -7.54
C LEU A 147 -12.63 -8.01 -8.56
N THR A 148 -13.43 -8.96 -8.15
CA THR A 148 -14.69 -9.32 -8.79
C THR A 148 -15.86 -8.98 -7.86
N ALA A 149 -17.11 -9.22 -8.28
CA ALA A 149 -18.29 -8.77 -7.53
C ALA A 149 -18.22 -9.03 -6.01
N ASP A 150 -17.90 -10.26 -5.60
CA ASP A 150 -17.91 -10.69 -4.19
C ASP A 150 -16.58 -11.29 -3.72
N ARG A 151 -15.56 -11.24 -4.57
CA ARG A 151 -14.25 -11.80 -4.29
C ARG A 151 -13.17 -10.74 -4.46
N LEU A 152 -12.31 -10.64 -3.47
CA LEU A 152 -11.10 -9.82 -3.49
C LEU A 152 -9.88 -10.74 -3.38
N VAL A 153 -8.95 -10.61 -4.31
CA VAL A 153 -7.64 -11.27 -4.23
C VAL A 153 -6.59 -10.22 -3.96
N VAL A 154 -5.83 -10.39 -2.88
CA VAL A 154 -4.78 -9.46 -2.47
C VAL A 154 -3.45 -10.17 -2.48
N GLY A 155 -2.52 -9.67 -3.30
CA GLY A 155 -1.11 -10.12 -3.28
C GLY A 155 -0.28 -9.19 -2.42
N VAL A 156 0.44 -9.74 -1.43
CA VAL A 156 1.35 -8.99 -0.55
C VAL A 156 2.59 -9.84 -0.24
N GLY A 157 3.77 -9.34 -0.56
CA GLY A 157 5.00 -10.11 -0.44
C GLY A 157 4.93 -11.43 -1.22
N SER A 158 5.15 -12.56 -0.54
CA SER A 158 5.04 -13.90 -1.12
C SER A 158 3.67 -14.56 -0.91
N TYR A 159 2.69 -13.83 -0.37
CA TYR A 159 1.36 -14.33 -0.06
C TYR A 159 0.31 -13.82 -1.02
N THR A 160 -0.69 -14.66 -1.29
CA THR A 160 -1.91 -14.29 -1.98
C THR A 160 -3.10 -14.64 -1.10
N LEU A 161 -3.86 -13.63 -0.68
CA LEU A 161 -5.06 -13.78 0.13
C LEU A 161 -6.29 -13.78 -0.77
N THR A 162 -7.09 -14.83 -0.72
CA THR A 162 -8.41 -14.90 -1.36
C THR A 162 -9.46 -14.56 -0.32
N CYS A 163 -10.24 -13.52 -0.58
CA CYS A 163 -11.23 -13.00 0.35
C CYS A 163 -12.64 -13.04 -0.27
N GLN A 164 -13.64 -13.24 0.57
CA GLN A 164 -15.05 -13.08 0.23
C GLN A 164 -15.64 -11.88 0.94
N ARG A 165 -16.56 -11.18 0.27
CA ARG A 165 -17.32 -10.07 0.87
C ARG A 165 -18.25 -10.61 1.95
N ARG A 166 -18.19 -10.03 3.15
CA ARG A 166 -19.08 -10.40 4.27
C ARG A 166 -20.25 -9.46 4.47
N GLY A 167 -20.12 -8.23 4.04
CA GLY A 167 -21.15 -7.20 4.22
C GLY A 167 -20.52 -5.81 4.31
N PRO A 168 -21.36 -4.77 4.45
CA PRO A 168 -20.87 -3.43 4.69
C PRO A 168 -20.08 -3.39 6.00
N GLN A 169 -19.04 -2.59 6.02
CA GLN A 169 -18.35 -2.26 7.26
C GLN A 169 -19.33 -1.44 8.10
N ALA A 170 -19.66 -1.92 9.32
CA ALA A 170 -20.42 -1.11 10.25
C ALA A 170 -19.61 0.17 10.53
N ASP A 171 -20.26 1.32 10.45
CA ASP A 171 -19.63 2.58 10.83
C ASP A 171 -19.13 2.42 12.27
N VAL A 172 -17.82 2.50 12.45
CA VAL A 172 -17.25 2.57 13.78
C VAL A 172 -17.74 3.89 14.35
N PRO A 173 -18.49 3.90 15.47
CA PRO A 173 -18.96 5.14 16.05
C PRO A 173 -17.73 6.01 16.28
N THR A 174 -17.70 7.18 15.64
CA THR A 174 -16.70 8.19 15.96
C THR A 174 -16.83 8.47 17.44
N PRO A 175 -15.78 8.31 18.28
CA PRO A 175 -15.91 8.65 19.68
C PRO A 175 -16.38 10.08 19.76
N ALA A 176 -17.52 10.29 20.43
CA ALA A 176 -18.09 11.60 20.65
C ALA A 176 -16.98 12.45 21.27
N GLY A 177 -16.54 13.48 20.54
CA GLY A 177 -15.54 14.41 21.04
C GLY A 177 -16.00 14.91 22.39
N THR A 178 -15.25 14.61 23.43
CA THR A 178 -15.40 15.23 24.74
C THR A 178 -15.08 16.71 24.55
N GLY A 179 -16.12 17.49 24.25
CA GLY A 179 -16.05 18.94 24.32
C GLY A 179 -15.78 19.29 25.77
N GLY A 180 -14.57 19.75 26.03
CA GLY A 180 -14.16 20.46 27.23
C GLY A 180 -14.09 21.95 26.94
#